data_71a5f6a666e6e7266dcb1c2a412d4585
#
_entry.id   71a5f6a666e6e7266dcb1c2a412d4585
#
_cell.length_a   1.000
_cell.length_b   1.000
_cell.length_c   1.000
_cell.angle_alpha   90.00
_cell.angle_beta   90.00
_cell.angle_gamma   90.00
#
_symmetry.space_group_name_H-M   'P 1'
#
loop_
_entity.id
_entity.type
_entity.pdbx_description
1 polymer ?
#
loop_
_entity_poly.entity_id
_entity_poly.type
_entity_poly.pdbx_seq_one_letter_code
_entity_poly.pdbx_strand_id
1 'polypeptide(L)'
;NPQNVAVYDLGALDTLTALGVPVGATVDKSMLPYLKGAFDKAQHVGTLFEPNYEALGAFKPQLIIIGSRTSKAAQQLNELAPTIDMTADTKNLRTSAEERIDAYAQIFGKQAEADKLKADINKAFDAAREAAKGKGKGLVLIVSGGKLSAQSPNSRLGGWLHQDIGLEPVDPNMKEGSHGMPISFEYIKEKNPDWLFVLDRSAAIGEEGKAAKDVLDNPLVAESTAWKKGQVVYLDSSAYLAAGGAQQLQTVAKQAAEAFKKAK
;
A
#
# COMPACT_ATOMS: atom_id res chain seq x y z
N ASN A 1 -28.24 3.72 -0.17
CA ASN A 1 -27.28 3.06 -1.07
C ASN A 1 -26.90 4.01 -2.21
N PRO A 2 -25.79 4.78 -2.07
CA PRO A 2 -25.42 5.77 -3.08
C PRO A 2 -25.17 5.13 -4.43
N GLN A 3 -25.65 5.83 -5.47
CA GLN A 3 -25.32 5.57 -6.87
C GLN A 3 -24.30 6.61 -7.33
N ASN A 4 -23.70 6.44 -8.48
CA ASN A 4 -22.72 7.40 -9.02
C ASN A 4 -21.62 7.75 -8.00
N VAL A 5 -20.84 6.77 -7.63
CA VAL A 5 -19.74 6.91 -6.66
C VAL A 5 -18.47 7.31 -7.40
N ALA A 6 -17.83 8.40 -6.94
CA ALA A 6 -16.54 8.86 -7.44
C ALA A 6 -15.45 8.60 -6.37
N VAL A 7 -14.31 8.06 -6.80
CA VAL A 7 -13.24 7.63 -5.90
C VAL A 7 -11.89 8.21 -6.35
N TYR A 8 -11.24 8.97 -5.47
CA TYR A 8 -9.93 9.57 -5.69
C TYR A 8 -8.80 8.90 -4.89
N ASP A 9 -9.04 7.72 -4.33
CA ASP A 9 -8.04 6.96 -3.60
C ASP A 9 -7.96 5.54 -4.11
N LEU A 10 -6.76 5.06 -4.48
CA LEU A 10 -6.59 3.72 -5.06
C LEU A 10 -6.77 2.61 -4.03
N GLY A 11 -6.46 2.86 -2.76
CA GLY A 11 -6.77 1.93 -1.68
C GLY A 11 -8.28 1.75 -1.49
N ALA A 12 -9.05 2.84 -1.60
CA ALA A 12 -10.51 2.80 -1.59
C ALA A 12 -11.06 2.07 -2.82
N LEU A 13 -10.52 2.34 -4.00
CA LEU A 13 -10.90 1.63 -5.24
C LEU A 13 -10.67 0.13 -5.11
N ASP A 14 -9.53 -0.26 -4.56
CA ASP A 14 -9.20 -1.66 -4.24
C ASP A 14 -10.29 -2.32 -3.37
N THR A 15 -10.58 -1.71 -2.23
CA THR A 15 -11.53 -2.26 -1.26
C THR A 15 -12.96 -2.31 -1.81
N LEU A 16 -13.42 -1.24 -2.46
CA LEU A 16 -14.75 -1.18 -3.06
C LEU A 16 -14.92 -2.23 -4.18
N THR A 17 -13.89 -2.40 -4.98
CA THR A 17 -13.86 -3.44 -6.01
C THR A 17 -14.00 -4.84 -5.40
N ALA A 18 -13.26 -5.11 -4.33
CA ALA A 18 -13.35 -6.38 -3.60
C ALA A 18 -14.73 -6.62 -2.98
N LEU A 19 -15.40 -5.55 -2.53
CA LEU A 19 -16.77 -5.63 -1.99
C LEU A 19 -17.85 -5.74 -3.07
N GLY A 20 -17.50 -5.62 -4.34
CA GLY A 20 -18.47 -5.63 -5.43
C GLY A 20 -19.28 -4.35 -5.54
N VAL A 21 -18.75 -3.22 -5.07
CA VAL A 21 -19.38 -1.91 -5.19
C VAL A 21 -18.96 -1.27 -6.51
N PRO A 22 -19.91 -0.92 -7.41
CA PRO A 22 -19.58 -0.24 -8.64
C PRO A 22 -19.02 1.16 -8.37
N VAL A 23 -17.90 1.49 -9.01
CA VAL A 23 -17.30 2.82 -8.98
C VAL A 23 -17.46 3.45 -10.37
N GLY A 24 -18.24 4.51 -10.45
CA GLY A 24 -18.58 5.15 -11.74
C GLY A 24 -17.57 6.18 -12.22
N ALA A 25 -16.76 6.73 -11.31
CA ALA A 25 -15.73 7.70 -11.67
C ALA A 25 -14.49 7.53 -10.76
N THR A 26 -13.33 7.68 -11.34
CA THR A 26 -12.04 7.59 -10.62
C THR A 26 -10.98 8.44 -11.31
N VAL A 27 -9.75 8.31 -10.90
CA VAL A 27 -8.63 9.09 -11.44
C VAL A 27 -8.28 8.73 -12.88
N ASP A 28 -7.56 9.61 -13.56
CA ASP A 28 -7.22 9.48 -14.98
C ASP A 28 -6.24 8.33 -15.28
N LYS A 29 -5.39 7.98 -14.31
CA LYS A 29 -4.36 6.96 -14.47
C LYS A 29 -4.26 6.04 -13.27
N SER A 30 -4.04 4.77 -13.54
CA SER A 30 -3.68 3.76 -12.55
C SER A 30 -2.55 2.89 -13.10
N MET A 31 -1.52 2.70 -12.29
CA MET A 31 -0.40 1.79 -12.58
C MET A 31 -0.61 0.40 -11.98
N LEU A 32 -1.83 0.06 -11.55
CA LEU A 32 -2.15 -1.19 -10.87
C LEU A 32 -2.94 -2.13 -11.78
N PRO A 33 -2.29 -3.18 -12.33
CA PRO A 33 -2.95 -4.11 -13.24
C PRO A 33 -4.21 -4.78 -12.67
N TYR A 34 -4.20 -5.10 -11.37
CA TYR A 34 -5.34 -5.79 -10.74
C TYR A 34 -6.60 -4.91 -10.63
N LEU A 35 -6.46 -3.59 -10.74
CA LEU A 35 -7.58 -2.64 -10.73
C LEU A 35 -8.00 -2.18 -12.12
N LYS A 36 -7.34 -2.69 -13.17
CA LYS A 36 -7.61 -2.26 -14.56
C LYS A 36 -9.07 -2.40 -14.95
N GLY A 37 -9.73 -3.46 -14.56
CA GLY A 37 -11.13 -3.69 -14.90
C GLY A 37 -12.06 -2.63 -14.34
N ALA A 38 -11.89 -2.26 -13.07
CA ALA A 38 -12.68 -1.19 -12.44
C ALA A 38 -12.33 0.18 -13.03
N PHE A 39 -11.05 0.41 -13.26
CA PHE A 39 -10.54 1.65 -13.83
C PHE A 39 -11.08 1.90 -15.25
N ASP A 40 -11.07 0.90 -16.11
CA ASP A 40 -11.52 1.01 -17.49
C ASP A 40 -13.05 1.22 -17.61
N LYS A 41 -13.82 0.75 -16.63
CA LYS A 41 -15.28 0.93 -16.60
C LYS A 41 -15.71 2.28 -16.06
N ALA A 42 -14.83 2.99 -15.35
CA ALA A 42 -15.11 4.26 -14.71
C ALA A 42 -14.85 5.44 -15.65
N GLN A 43 -15.57 6.53 -15.44
CA GLN A 43 -15.20 7.82 -16.02
C GLN A 43 -13.96 8.36 -15.31
N HIS A 44 -13.10 9.05 -16.04
CA HIS A 44 -11.87 9.62 -15.47
C HIS A 44 -12.10 11.10 -15.17
N VAL A 45 -11.88 11.48 -13.90
CA VAL A 45 -12.28 12.78 -13.37
C VAL A 45 -11.14 13.55 -12.70
N GLY A 46 -9.95 13.46 -13.27
CA GLY A 46 -8.77 14.16 -12.82
C GLY A 46 -7.74 13.26 -12.16
N THR A 47 -6.83 13.86 -11.41
CA THR A 47 -5.76 13.12 -10.72
C THR A 47 -6.03 13.01 -9.23
N LEU A 48 -5.20 12.24 -8.52
CA LEU A 48 -5.25 12.15 -7.05
C LEU A 48 -5.03 13.52 -6.38
N PHE A 49 -4.28 14.41 -7.02
CA PHE A 49 -3.93 15.72 -6.47
C PHE A 49 -4.83 16.85 -7.00
N GLU A 50 -5.31 16.71 -8.23
CA GLU A 50 -6.10 17.73 -8.92
C GLU A 50 -7.36 17.14 -9.54
N PRO A 51 -8.49 17.12 -8.80
CA PRO A 51 -9.78 16.73 -9.38
C PRO A 51 -10.17 17.60 -10.56
N ASN A 52 -10.76 16.99 -11.58
CA ASN A 52 -11.40 17.73 -12.67
C ASN A 52 -12.85 18.01 -12.27
N TYR A 53 -13.10 19.20 -11.75
CA TYR A 53 -14.42 19.58 -11.22
C TYR A 53 -15.52 19.62 -12.28
N GLU A 54 -15.18 20.00 -13.52
CA GLU A 54 -16.14 20.01 -14.62
C GLU A 54 -16.58 18.58 -14.97
N ALA A 55 -15.63 17.68 -15.17
CA ALA A 55 -15.92 16.28 -15.47
C ALA A 55 -16.69 15.62 -14.32
N LEU A 56 -16.29 15.88 -13.07
CA LEU A 56 -16.95 15.34 -11.89
C LEU A 56 -18.38 15.88 -11.76
N GLY A 57 -18.60 17.16 -11.98
CA GLY A 57 -19.94 17.77 -11.97
C GLY A 57 -20.85 17.17 -13.05
N ALA A 58 -20.33 16.92 -14.24
CA ALA A 58 -21.06 16.27 -15.33
C ALA A 58 -21.42 14.81 -14.99
N PHE A 59 -20.58 14.11 -14.23
CA PHE A 59 -20.85 12.77 -13.73
C PHE A 59 -22.01 12.72 -12.74
N LYS A 60 -22.31 13.83 -12.05
CA LYS A 60 -23.35 13.94 -11.02
C LYS A 60 -23.17 12.92 -9.88
N PRO A 61 -22.07 13.03 -9.13
CA PRO A 61 -21.81 12.08 -8.06
C PRO A 61 -22.85 12.19 -6.93
N GLN A 62 -23.20 11.09 -6.33
CA GLN A 62 -23.98 11.03 -5.09
C GLN A 62 -23.09 10.87 -3.86
N LEU A 63 -21.89 10.37 -4.04
CA LEU A 63 -20.86 10.22 -2.99
C LEU A 63 -19.49 10.36 -3.62
N ILE A 64 -18.62 11.12 -2.96
CA ILE A 64 -17.22 11.27 -3.32
C ILE A 64 -16.36 10.70 -2.19
N ILE A 65 -15.44 9.80 -2.52
CA ILE A 65 -14.52 9.18 -1.57
C ILE A 65 -13.11 9.64 -1.88
N ILE A 66 -12.43 10.22 -0.89
CA ILE A 66 -11.06 10.72 -1.02
C ILE A 66 -10.13 10.08 0.00
N GLY A 67 -8.83 10.18 -0.26
CA GLY A 67 -7.76 9.87 0.67
C GLY A 67 -6.84 11.07 0.89
N SER A 68 -5.71 10.84 1.55
CA SER A 68 -4.79 11.91 1.97
C SER A 68 -4.28 12.78 0.82
N ARG A 69 -4.02 12.19 -0.35
CA ARG A 69 -3.50 12.93 -1.51
C ARG A 69 -4.50 13.97 -2.07
N THR A 70 -5.77 13.78 -1.77
CA THR A 70 -6.87 14.64 -2.25
C THR A 70 -7.48 15.47 -1.13
N SER A 71 -7.00 15.37 0.09
CA SER A 71 -7.57 15.99 1.29
C SER A 71 -7.71 17.52 1.19
N LYS A 72 -6.80 18.18 0.50
CA LYS A 72 -6.86 19.63 0.27
C LYS A 72 -8.08 20.07 -0.54
N ALA A 73 -8.63 19.20 -1.36
CA ALA A 73 -9.79 19.46 -2.20
C ALA A 73 -11.12 19.11 -1.51
N ALA A 74 -11.09 18.58 -0.30
CA ALA A 74 -12.28 18.05 0.40
C ALA A 74 -13.42 19.07 0.47
N GLN A 75 -13.13 20.31 0.86
CA GLN A 75 -14.15 21.36 1.00
C GLN A 75 -14.82 21.67 -0.34
N GLN A 76 -14.04 21.84 -1.39
CA GLN A 76 -14.54 22.15 -2.74
C GLN A 76 -15.31 20.98 -3.33
N LEU A 77 -14.84 19.74 -3.12
CA LEU A 77 -15.55 18.54 -3.57
C LEU A 77 -16.90 18.39 -2.85
N ASN A 78 -16.96 18.71 -1.57
CA ASN A 78 -18.19 18.64 -0.79
C ASN A 78 -19.28 19.64 -1.27
N GLU A 79 -18.93 20.63 -2.03
CA GLU A 79 -19.90 21.52 -2.70
C GLU A 79 -20.64 20.80 -3.83
N LEU A 80 -20.02 19.78 -4.44
CA LEU A 80 -20.62 19.01 -5.52
C LEU A 80 -21.46 17.83 -5.02
N ALA A 81 -21.01 17.14 -3.97
CA ALA A 81 -21.69 16.01 -3.38
C ALA A 81 -21.10 15.71 -2.00
N PRO A 82 -21.80 14.94 -1.13
CA PRO A 82 -21.21 14.48 0.11
C PRO A 82 -19.86 13.81 -0.14
N THR A 83 -18.84 14.28 0.56
CA THR A 83 -17.45 13.82 0.41
C THR A 83 -16.98 13.25 1.73
N ILE A 84 -16.50 12.01 1.70
CA ILE A 84 -15.93 11.35 2.86
C ILE A 84 -14.43 11.14 2.67
N ASP A 85 -13.68 11.49 3.72
CA ASP A 85 -12.23 11.26 3.76
C ASP A 85 -11.96 9.91 4.42
N MET A 86 -11.50 8.97 3.62
CA MET A 86 -11.20 7.61 4.03
C MET A 86 -9.68 7.37 4.14
N THR A 87 -8.94 8.43 4.49
CA THR A 87 -7.51 8.35 4.72
C THR A 87 -7.16 7.24 5.72
N ALA A 88 -6.22 6.40 5.34
CA ALA A 88 -5.75 5.33 6.20
C ALA A 88 -4.95 5.88 7.39
N ASP A 89 -5.13 5.31 8.57
CA ASP A 89 -4.19 5.50 9.66
C ASP A 89 -2.93 4.70 9.34
N THR A 90 -1.88 5.41 8.97
CA THR A 90 -0.61 4.79 8.53
C THR A 90 0.15 4.09 9.66
N LYS A 91 -0.15 4.39 10.91
CA LYS A 91 0.44 3.72 12.08
C LYS A 91 -0.25 2.41 12.41
N ASN A 92 -1.53 2.26 12.04
CA ASN A 92 -2.35 1.09 12.29
C ASN A 92 -3.07 0.67 11.01
N LEU A 93 -2.31 0.46 9.95
CA LEU A 93 -2.84 0.31 8.60
C LEU A 93 -3.86 -0.82 8.46
N ARG A 94 -3.58 -1.97 9.07
CA ARG A 94 -4.49 -3.14 9.03
C ARG A 94 -5.79 -2.87 9.77
N THR A 95 -5.73 -2.37 11.01
CA THR A 95 -6.92 -2.01 11.79
C THR A 95 -7.75 -0.96 11.07
N SER A 96 -7.10 0.07 10.55
CA SER A 96 -7.74 1.13 9.75
C SER A 96 -8.43 0.57 8.51
N ALA A 97 -7.83 -0.41 7.84
CA ALA A 97 -8.45 -1.07 6.68
C ALA A 97 -9.73 -1.82 7.09
N GLU A 98 -9.73 -2.53 8.21
CA GLU A 98 -10.91 -3.23 8.71
C GLU A 98 -12.04 -2.26 9.07
N GLU A 99 -11.72 -1.14 9.70
CA GLU A 99 -12.69 -0.08 10.02
C GLU A 99 -13.31 0.52 8.75
N ARG A 100 -12.51 0.75 7.72
CA ARG A 100 -13.00 1.24 6.42
C ARG A 100 -13.86 0.21 5.72
N ILE A 101 -13.50 -1.06 5.74
CA ILE A 101 -14.33 -2.15 5.19
C ILE A 101 -15.70 -2.15 5.85
N ASP A 102 -15.77 -2.04 7.18
CA ASP A 102 -17.03 -1.98 7.93
C ASP A 102 -17.86 -0.74 7.55
N ALA A 103 -17.21 0.42 7.41
CA ALA A 103 -17.88 1.65 6.98
C ALA A 103 -18.48 1.50 5.58
N TYR A 104 -17.74 0.95 4.62
CA TYR A 104 -18.26 0.69 3.28
C TYR A 104 -19.40 -0.32 3.30
N ALA A 105 -19.32 -1.34 4.13
CA ALA A 105 -20.39 -2.32 4.30
C ALA A 105 -21.72 -1.66 4.74
N GLN A 106 -21.66 -0.70 5.67
CA GLN A 106 -22.81 0.08 6.10
C GLN A 106 -23.36 0.97 4.98
N ILE A 107 -22.49 1.69 4.29
CA ILE A 107 -22.89 2.63 3.24
C ILE A 107 -23.54 1.89 2.06
N PHE A 108 -23.00 0.75 1.67
CA PHE A 108 -23.38 0.05 0.44
C PHE A 108 -24.15 -1.26 0.65
N GLY A 109 -24.44 -1.64 1.90
CA GLY A 109 -25.17 -2.88 2.18
C GLY A 109 -24.38 -4.14 1.84
N LYS A 110 -23.07 -4.18 2.16
CA LYS A 110 -22.15 -5.26 1.79
C LYS A 110 -21.59 -6.03 3.00
N GLN A 111 -22.44 -6.29 4.00
CA GLN A 111 -21.97 -6.90 5.25
C GLN A 111 -21.36 -8.30 5.06
N ALA A 112 -22.00 -9.15 4.26
CA ALA A 112 -21.51 -10.51 4.02
C ALA A 112 -20.17 -10.51 3.28
N GLU A 113 -20.02 -9.65 2.27
CA GLU A 113 -18.79 -9.48 1.51
C GLU A 113 -17.68 -8.89 2.39
N ALA A 114 -18.03 -7.95 3.27
CA ALA A 114 -17.10 -7.36 4.23
C ALA A 114 -16.56 -8.39 5.23
N ASP A 115 -17.42 -9.24 5.77
CA ASP A 115 -17.02 -10.29 6.72
C ASP A 115 -16.06 -11.28 6.06
N LYS A 116 -16.36 -11.69 4.83
CA LYS A 116 -15.47 -12.55 4.04
C LYS A 116 -14.12 -11.89 3.78
N LEU A 117 -14.14 -10.64 3.38
CA LEU A 117 -12.92 -9.88 3.04
C LEU A 117 -12.02 -9.73 4.27
N LYS A 118 -12.57 -9.41 5.44
CA LYS A 118 -11.82 -9.33 6.69
C LYS A 118 -11.24 -10.70 7.09
N ALA A 119 -12.00 -11.77 6.91
CA ALA A 119 -11.52 -13.13 7.17
C ALA A 119 -10.36 -13.51 6.25
N ASP A 120 -10.42 -13.15 4.97
CA ASP A 120 -9.35 -13.41 4.00
C ASP A 120 -8.06 -12.64 4.35
N ILE A 121 -8.18 -11.39 4.80
CA ILE A 121 -7.04 -10.59 5.29
C ILE A 121 -6.42 -11.27 6.52
N ASN A 122 -7.22 -11.65 7.49
CA ASN A 122 -6.75 -12.31 8.71
C ASN A 122 -6.02 -13.61 8.40
N LYS A 123 -6.58 -14.42 7.51
CA LYS A 123 -5.96 -15.68 7.07
C LYS A 123 -4.58 -15.45 6.43
N ALA A 124 -4.46 -14.44 5.55
CA ALA A 124 -3.20 -14.12 4.89
C ALA A 124 -2.13 -13.66 5.90
N PHE A 125 -2.49 -12.81 6.85
CA PHE A 125 -1.56 -12.35 7.90
C PHE A 125 -1.20 -13.45 8.89
N ASP A 126 -2.12 -14.30 9.27
CA ASP A 126 -1.85 -15.43 10.15
C ASP A 126 -0.86 -16.41 9.50
N ALA A 127 -1.03 -16.70 8.22
CA ALA A 127 -0.10 -17.55 7.47
C ALA A 127 1.30 -16.92 7.39
N ALA A 128 1.37 -15.61 7.15
CA ALA A 128 2.64 -14.88 7.09
C ALA A 128 3.33 -14.85 8.46
N ARG A 129 2.57 -14.61 9.52
CA ARG A 129 3.07 -14.62 10.90
C ARG A 129 3.67 -15.97 11.28
N GLU A 130 3.00 -17.06 10.94
CA GLU A 130 3.51 -18.40 11.19
C GLU A 130 4.79 -18.69 10.39
N ALA A 131 4.82 -18.29 9.11
CA ALA A 131 5.98 -18.48 8.25
C ALA A 131 7.18 -17.61 8.67
N ALA A 132 6.96 -16.48 9.32
CA ALA A 132 8.01 -15.56 9.77
C ALA A 132 8.75 -16.03 11.02
N LYS A 133 8.19 -16.99 11.78
CA LYS A 133 8.80 -17.46 13.04
C LYS A 133 10.19 -17.99 12.79
N GLY A 134 11.17 -17.51 13.56
CA GLY A 134 12.56 -17.96 13.49
C GLY A 134 13.30 -17.53 12.23
N LYS A 135 12.78 -16.60 11.45
CA LYS A 135 13.39 -16.20 10.17
C LYS A 135 14.42 -15.07 10.28
N GLY A 136 14.59 -14.48 11.46
CA GLY A 136 15.59 -13.45 11.69
C GLY A 136 15.01 -12.04 11.64
N LYS A 137 15.81 -11.07 11.17
CA LYS A 137 15.49 -9.65 11.21
C LYS A 137 15.37 -9.05 9.82
N GLY A 138 14.47 -8.12 9.66
CA GLY A 138 14.20 -7.48 8.39
C GLY A 138 14.39 -5.96 8.38
N LEU A 139 14.57 -5.45 7.18
CA LEU A 139 14.63 -4.02 6.88
C LEU A 139 13.75 -3.74 5.68
N VAL A 140 12.87 -2.75 5.79
CA VAL A 140 12.03 -2.27 4.69
C VAL A 140 12.67 -1.02 4.09
N LEU A 141 12.85 -1.02 2.77
CA LEU A 141 13.47 0.06 2.01
C LEU A 141 12.54 0.60 0.93
N ILE A 142 12.62 1.91 0.70
CA ILE A 142 12.19 2.53 -0.54
C ILE A 142 13.44 2.91 -1.34
N VAL A 143 13.46 2.57 -2.62
CA VAL A 143 14.43 3.04 -3.59
C VAL A 143 13.74 4.02 -4.53
N SER A 144 14.25 5.22 -4.63
CA SER A 144 13.70 6.28 -5.48
C SER A 144 14.82 7.17 -6.03
N GLY A 145 14.92 7.28 -7.36
CA GLY A 145 15.95 8.08 -8.00
C GLY A 145 17.39 7.71 -7.60
N GLY A 146 17.66 6.43 -7.41
CA GLY A 146 18.95 5.93 -6.96
C GLY A 146 19.26 6.13 -5.48
N LYS A 147 18.33 6.70 -4.71
CA LYS A 147 18.48 6.95 -3.27
C LYS A 147 17.73 5.90 -2.46
N LEU A 148 18.27 5.59 -1.28
CA LEU A 148 17.72 4.63 -0.34
C LEU A 148 17.08 5.35 0.85
N SER A 149 15.92 4.86 1.27
CA SER A 149 15.24 5.32 2.48
C SER A 149 14.74 4.11 3.26
N ALA A 150 15.17 3.99 4.51
CA ALA A 150 14.69 2.93 5.41
C ALA A 150 13.35 3.33 6.03
N GLN A 151 12.45 2.37 6.14
CA GLN A 151 11.12 2.58 6.69
C GLN A 151 11.06 2.11 8.14
N SER A 152 10.56 2.96 9.02
CA SER A 152 10.41 2.66 10.44
C SER A 152 9.48 1.46 10.68
N PRO A 153 9.71 0.65 11.75
CA PRO A 153 8.78 -0.41 12.14
C PRO A 153 7.35 0.04 12.42
N ASN A 154 7.14 1.33 12.66
CA ASN A 154 5.83 1.92 12.95
C ASN A 154 5.26 2.73 11.77
N SER A 155 5.89 2.66 10.61
CA SER A 155 5.47 3.40 9.43
C SER A 155 4.47 2.63 8.56
N ARG A 156 3.90 3.33 7.60
CA ARG A 156 2.98 2.76 6.60
C ARG A 156 3.56 1.53 5.88
N LEU A 157 4.85 1.57 5.54
CA LEU A 157 5.50 0.49 4.80
C LEU A 157 6.27 -0.50 5.66
N GLY A 158 6.52 -0.17 6.93
CA GLY A 158 7.21 -1.07 7.86
C GLY A 158 6.28 -1.78 8.83
N GLY A 159 5.18 -1.13 9.23
CA GLY A 159 4.29 -1.64 10.28
C GLY A 159 3.62 -2.98 9.95
N TRP A 160 3.22 -3.19 8.72
CA TRP A 160 2.61 -4.47 8.30
C TRP A 160 3.55 -5.66 8.49
N LEU A 161 4.85 -5.46 8.29
CA LEU A 161 5.86 -6.52 8.43
C LEU A 161 6.25 -6.73 9.90
N HIS A 162 6.54 -5.66 10.61
CA HIS A 162 7.10 -5.73 11.96
C HIS A 162 6.03 -5.87 13.04
N GLN A 163 4.92 -5.15 12.93
CA GLN A 163 3.83 -5.19 13.91
C GLN A 163 2.83 -6.32 13.61
N ASP A 164 2.32 -6.38 12.38
CA ASP A 164 1.24 -7.31 12.03
C ASP A 164 1.74 -8.72 11.75
N ILE A 165 2.86 -8.88 11.08
CA ILE A 165 3.48 -10.19 10.81
C ILE A 165 4.42 -10.61 11.95
N GLY A 166 5.11 -9.65 12.56
CA GLY A 166 5.97 -9.90 13.70
C GLY A 166 7.41 -10.27 13.33
N LEU A 167 7.87 -9.96 12.11
CA LEU A 167 9.29 -10.06 11.81
C LEU A 167 10.06 -9.02 12.59
N GLU A 168 11.08 -9.43 13.32
CA GLU A 168 11.88 -8.52 14.13
C GLU A 168 12.57 -7.46 13.24
N PRO A 169 12.49 -6.15 13.58
CA PRO A 169 13.21 -5.14 12.83
C PRO A 169 14.70 -5.15 13.14
N VAL A 170 15.52 -4.94 12.11
CA VAL A 170 16.99 -4.86 12.28
C VAL A 170 17.39 -3.63 13.07
N ASP A 171 16.60 -2.57 13.04
CA ASP A 171 16.79 -1.34 13.81
C ASP A 171 15.47 -0.94 14.49
N PRO A 172 15.16 -1.46 15.69
CA PRO A 172 13.91 -1.19 16.39
C PRO A 172 13.77 0.26 16.86
N ASN A 173 14.86 1.00 16.94
CA ASN A 173 14.90 2.38 17.41
C ASN A 173 14.96 3.39 16.26
N MET A 174 14.71 2.97 15.04
CA MET A 174 14.68 3.84 13.88
C MET A 174 13.65 4.95 14.08
N LYS A 175 14.07 6.20 13.92
CA LYS A 175 13.19 7.36 14.05
C LYS A 175 12.25 7.47 12.86
N GLU A 176 11.00 7.80 13.13
CA GLU A 176 10.04 8.10 12.10
C GLU A 176 10.39 9.42 11.40
N GLY A 177 10.37 9.40 10.08
CA GLY A 177 10.37 10.59 9.23
C GLY A 177 9.18 10.50 8.26
N SER A 178 8.71 11.61 7.75
CA SER A 178 7.57 11.67 6.82
C SER A 178 7.76 10.83 5.56
N HIS A 179 9.03 10.60 5.16
CA HIS A 179 9.41 9.85 3.96
C HIS A 179 10.44 8.75 4.24
N GLY A 180 10.51 8.31 5.50
CA GLY A 180 11.52 7.36 5.94
C GLY A 180 12.84 8.04 6.32
N MET A 181 13.83 7.24 6.65
CA MET A 181 15.17 7.69 7.05
C MET A 181 16.15 7.47 5.89
N PRO A 182 16.76 8.53 5.32
CA PRO A 182 17.80 8.35 4.31
C PRO A 182 18.94 7.49 4.85
N ILE A 183 19.37 6.51 4.09
CA ILE A 183 20.46 5.61 4.46
C ILE A 183 21.47 5.46 3.34
N SER A 184 22.68 5.03 3.71
CA SER A 184 23.75 4.62 2.77
C SER A 184 23.74 3.11 2.58
N PHE A 185 24.48 2.64 1.58
CA PHE A 185 24.74 1.20 1.42
C PHE A 185 25.50 0.62 2.60
N GLU A 186 26.33 1.42 3.24
CA GLU A 186 27.09 1.04 4.43
C GLU A 186 26.18 0.73 5.63
N TYR A 187 25.07 1.46 5.78
CA TYR A 187 24.06 1.16 6.80
C TYR A 187 23.50 -0.26 6.64
N ILE A 188 23.23 -0.71 5.43
CA ILE A 188 22.73 -2.07 5.15
C ILE A 188 23.80 -3.11 5.57
N LYS A 189 25.05 -2.87 5.23
CA LYS A 189 26.17 -3.71 5.62
C LYS A 189 26.29 -3.82 7.14
N GLU A 190 26.28 -2.69 7.84
CA GLU A 190 26.44 -2.60 9.30
C GLU A 190 25.29 -3.26 10.06
N LYS A 191 24.06 -2.97 9.66
CA LYS A 191 22.87 -3.56 10.28
C LYS A 191 22.70 -5.04 9.94
N ASN A 192 23.20 -5.45 8.79
CA ASN A 192 23.21 -6.83 8.33
C ASN A 192 21.85 -7.55 8.47
N PRO A 193 20.80 -7.06 7.82
CA PRO A 193 19.49 -7.71 7.89
C PRO A 193 19.54 -9.12 7.28
N ASP A 194 18.70 -10.01 7.80
CA ASP A 194 18.45 -11.32 7.19
C ASP A 194 17.52 -11.19 5.98
N TRP A 195 16.66 -10.18 5.97
CA TRP A 195 15.68 -9.90 4.92
C TRP A 195 15.70 -8.43 4.52
N LEU A 196 15.60 -8.19 3.21
CA LEU A 196 15.29 -6.88 2.64
C LEU A 196 13.93 -6.94 1.95
N PHE A 197 13.03 -6.06 2.33
CA PHE A 197 11.76 -5.82 1.64
C PHE A 197 11.86 -4.47 0.96
N VAL A 198 11.81 -4.47 -0.37
CA VAL A 198 12.20 -3.31 -1.17
C VAL A 198 11.04 -2.83 -2.02
N LEU A 199 10.69 -1.57 -1.89
CA LEU A 199 9.77 -0.89 -2.80
C LEU A 199 10.55 -0.04 -3.80
N ASP A 200 10.37 -0.32 -5.08
CA ASP A 200 10.87 0.53 -6.17
C ASP A 200 9.83 1.63 -6.45
N ARG A 201 10.00 2.78 -5.81
CA ARG A 201 9.04 3.88 -5.94
C ARG A 201 9.01 4.44 -7.36
N SER A 202 10.14 4.61 -8.00
CA SER A 202 10.18 5.15 -9.36
C SER A 202 9.41 4.26 -10.33
N ALA A 203 9.61 2.95 -10.26
CA ALA A 203 8.82 2.01 -11.07
C ALA A 203 7.32 2.06 -10.72
N ALA A 204 6.98 2.16 -9.43
CA ALA A 204 5.59 2.19 -8.98
C ALA A 204 4.81 3.40 -9.52
N ILE A 205 5.45 4.56 -9.61
CA ILE A 205 4.83 5.80 -10.12
C ILE A 205 5.06 6.03 -11.62
N GLY A 206 5.69 5.07 -12.31
CA GLY A 206 5.95 5.16 -13.74
C GLY A 206 7.04 6.16 -14.16
N GLU A 207 7.93 6.53 -13.24
CA GLU A 207 9.10 7.35 -13.55
C GLU A 207 10.22 6.50 -14.13
N GLU A 208 10.92 7.05 -15.10
CA GLU A 208 12.14 6.44 -15.63
C GLU A 208 13.27 6.52 -14.59
N GLY A 209 14.10 5.50 -14.57
CA GLY A 209 15.24 5.45 -13.68
C GLY A 209 15.81 4.05 -13.54
N LYS A 210 16.91 3.96 -12.81
CA LYS A 210 17.56 2.68 -12.50
C LYS A 210 16.69 1.85 -11.59
N ALA A 211 16.40 0.61 -11.97
CA ALA A 211 15.61 -0.31 -11.17
C ALA A 211 16.23 -0.53 -9.79
N ALA A 212 15.38 -0.72 -8.76
CA ALA A 212 15.82 -0.94 -7.39
C ALA A 212 16.83 -2.10 -7.29
N LYS A 213 16.62 -3.17 -8.03
CA LYS A 213 17.54 -4.31 -8.08
C LYS A 213 18.96 -3.89 -8.52
N ASP A 214 19.05 -3.03 -9.51
CA ASP A 214 20.33 -2.55 -10.03
C ASP A 214 20.99 -1.54 -9.09
N VAL A 215 20.19 -0.71 -8.41
CA VAL A 215 20.69 0.21 -7.37
C VAL A 215 21.31 -0.56 -6.21
N LEU A 216 20.66 -1.65 -5.79
CA LEU A 216 21.12 -2.49 -4.67
C LEU A 216 22.26 -3.44 -5.06
N ASP A 217 22.56 -3.59 -6.33
CA ASP A 217 23.72 -4.36 -6.80
C ASP A 217 25.00 -3.55 -6.53
N ASN A 218 25.45 -3.62 -5.30
CA ASN A 218 26.51 -2.83 -4.71
C ASN A 218 27.37 -3.72 -3.83
N PRO A 219 28.71 -3.58 -3.83
CA PRO A 219 29.60 -4.41 -3.04
C PRO A 219 29.30 -4.43 -1.53
N LEU A 220 28.82 -3.32 -0.96
CA LEU A 220 28.46 -3.24 0.47
C LEU A 220 27.19 -4.00 0.77
N VAL A 221 26.16 -3.88 -0.06
CA VAL A 221 24.91 -4.63 0.06
C VAL A 221 25.18 -6.14 -0.11
N ALA A 222 26.08 -6.50 -1.01
CA ALA A 222 26.44 -7.88 -1.27
C ALA A 222 27.06 -8.62 -0.06
N GLU A 223 27.58 -7.87 0.91
CA GLU A 223 28.08 -8.44 2.16
C GLU A 223 26.99 -8.77 3.17
N SER A 224 25.76 -8.26 2.98
CA SER A 224 24.65 -8.54 3.88
C SER A 224 24.16 -10.00 3.77
N THR A 225 23.68 -10.53 4.88
CA THR A 225 23.06 -11.86 4.94
C THR A 225 21.89 -11.97 3.96
N ALA A 226 21.04 -10.92 3.90
CA ALA A 226 19.90 -10.89 3.00
C ALA A 226 20.30 -11.10 1.55
N TRP A 227 21.32 -10.38 1.08
CA TRP A 227 21.76 -10.48 -0.30
C TRP A 227 22.42 -11.84 -0.60
N LYS A 228 23.29 -12.30 0.30
CA LYS A 228 23.99 -13.59 0.14
C LYS A 228 23.03 -14.78 0.06
N LYS A 229 21.94 -14.73 0.81
CA LYS A 229 20.92 -15.79 0.85
C LYS A 229 19.83 -15.60 -0.21
N GLY A 230 19.86 -14.52 -0.99
CA GLY A 230 18.78 -14.20 -1.92
C GLY A 230 17.47 -13.85 -1.22
N GLN A 231 17.53 -13.37 0.00
CA GLN A 231 16.37 -13.00 0.82
C GLN A 231 16.03 -11.51 0.64
N VAL A 232 15.81 -11.14 -0.61
CA VAL A 232 15.40 -9.81 -1.03
C VAL A 232 14.06 -9.91 -1.72
N VAL A 233 13.05 -9.27 -1.15
CA VAL A 233 11.67 -9.29 -1.65
C VAL A 233 11.34 -7.93 -2.25
N TYR A 234 11.07 -7.90 -3.54
CA TYR A 234 10.62 -6.68 -4.21
C TYR A 234 9.11 -6.61 -4.11
N LEU A 235 8.63 -5.63 -3.35
CA LEU A 235 7.22 -5.47 -3.05
C LEU A 235 6.41 -5.10 -4.29
N ASP A 236 5.19 -5.61 -4.38
CA ASP A 236 4.22 -5.19 -5.37
C ASP A 236 3.96 -3.68 -5.25
N SER A 237 3.80 -2.99 -6.38
CA SER A 237 3.58 -1.54 -6.43
C SER A 237 2.35 -1.10 -5.66
N SER A 238 1.37 -1.98 -5.46
CA SER A 238 0.18 -1.69 -4.66
C SER A 238 0.50 -1.32 -3.22
N ALA A 239 1.61 -1.82 -2.66
CA ALA A 239 2.06 -1.46 -1.32
C ALA A 239 2.29 0.05 -1.15
N TYR A 240 2.65 0.74 -2.23
CA TYR A 240 2.82 2.19 -2.27
C TYR A 240 1.56 2.92 -2.75
N LEU A 241 1.00 2.48 -3.89
CA LEU A 241 -0.07 3.18 -4.59
C LEU A 241 -1.45 2.96 -3.96
N ALA A 242 -1.70 1.78 -3.38
CA ALA A 242 -2.98 1.39 -2.81
C ALA A 242 -2.85 0.94 -1.35
N ALA A 243 -1.95 1.56 -0.60
CA ALA A 243 -1.69 1.20 0.79
C ALA A 243 -2.96 1.22 1.64
N GLY A 244 -3.22 0.13 2.35
CA GLY A 244 -4.42 -0.06 3.15
C GLY A 244 -5.62 -0.59 2.39
N GLY A 245 -5.51 -0.83 1.08
CA GLY A 245 -6.52 -1.54 0.33
C GLY A 245 -6.62 -2.99 0.77
N ALA A 246 -7.83 -3.54 0.79
CA ALA A 246 -8.08 -4.89 1.29
C ALA A 246 -7.35 -5.97 0.47
N GLN A 247 -7.28 -5.81 -0.84
CA GLN A 247 -6.54 -6.72 -1.70
C GLN A 247 -5.03 -6.49 -1.60
N GLN A 248 -4.61 -5.24 -1.48
CA GLN A 248 -3.21 -4.87 -1.28
C GLN A 248 -2.63 -5.52 -0.02
N LEU A 249 -3.34 -5.47 1.09
CA LEU A 249 -2.91 -6.10 2.34
C LEU A 249 -2.76 -7.61 2.20
N GLN A 250 -3.68 -8.27 1.51
CA GLN A 250 -3.56 -9.70 1.22
C GLN A 250 -2.34 -9.99 0.34
N THR A 251 -2.10 -9.19 -0.68
CA THR A 251 -0.97 -9.35 -1.59
C THR A 251 0.37 -9.27 -0.85
N VAL A 252 0.55 -8.26 0.00
CA VAL A 252 1.81 -8.09 0.73
C VAL A 252 2.03 -9.21 1.75
N ALA A 253 0.98 -9.63 2.45
CA ALA A 253 1.06 -10.72 3.40
C ALA A 253 1.40 -12.06 2.71
N LYS A 254 0.76 -12.36 1.59
CA LYS A 254 1.04 -13.56 0.79
C LYS A 254 2.45 -13.55 0.22
N GLN A 255 2.91 -12.43 -0.29
CA GLN A 255 4.25 -12.27 -0.83
C GLN A 255 5.31 -12.52 0.24
N ALA A 256 5.12 -11.98 1.45
CA ALA A 256 6.00 -12.24 2.58
C ALA A 256 5.98 -13.71 3.01
N ALA A 257 4.79 -14.31 3.14
CA ALA A 257 4.65 -15.72 3.54
C ALA A 257 5.36 -16.67 2.56
N GLU A 258 5.20 -16.44 1.26
CA GLU A 258 5.88 -17.23 0.22
C GLU A 258 7.40 -17.12 0.31
N ALA A 259 7.92 -15.91 0.52
CA ALA A 259 9.34 -15.68 0.68
C ALA A 259 9.90 -16.40 1.91
N PHE A 260 9.24 -16.31 3.04
CA PHE A 260 9.65 -17.00 4.27
C PHE A 260 9.64 -18.53 4.13
N LYS A 261 8.63 -19.08 3.46
CA LYS A 261 8.52 -20.53 3.22
C LYS A 261 9.63 -21.07 2.31
N LYS A 262 10.12 -20.28 1.37
CA LYS A 262 11.20 -20.66 0.45
C LYS A 262 12.57 -20.58 1.10
N ALA A 263 12.71 -19.89 2.23
CA ALA A 263 13.98 -19.76 2.93
C ALA A 263 14.40 -21.11 3.54
N LYS A 264 15.68 -21.46 3.31
CA LYS A 264 16.30 -22.69 3.87
C LYS A 264 16.85 -22.44 5.27
#